data_26aa0747dbd63b0df9a543272a83acda
#
_entry.id   26aa0747dbd63b0df9a543272a83acda
#
_cell.length_a   1.000
_cell.length_b   1.000
_cell.length_c   1.000
_cell.angle_alpha   90.00
_cell.angle_beta   90.00
_cell.angle_gamma   90.00
#
_symmetry.space_group_name_H-M   'P 1'
#
loop_
_entity.id
_entity.type
_entity.pdbx_description
1 polymer ?
#
loop_
_entity_poly.entity_id
_entity_poly.type
_entity_poly.pdbx_seq_one_letter_code
_entity_poly.pdbx_strand_id
1 'polypeptide(L)'
;MLSDAKNNRYGLSIIAVISILVITISCLIYGSRLNKTLGEETNQYLSEIANQSVNVLKKQINGDIKLLESISIFIEGEESFEVDNILSILKRQAINSSFKRMGVILPNGTAYTTDGYIEDFSKRDYFLKSMQGEVVITGKLKDVIEDDKNTNSNINVYSVPIYKDNEVKGVIFATHSTK
;
A
#
# COMPACT_ATOMS: atom_id res chain seq x y z
N MET A 1 -22.86 -81.22 12.16
CA MET A 1 -23.25 -80.29 11.06
C MET A 1 -23.79 -78.91 11.53
N LEU A 2 -24.51 -78.80 12.63
CA LEU A 2 -25.01 -77.46 13.10
C LEU A 2 -24.03 -76.64 13.88
N SER A 3 -22.98 -77.21 14.43
CA SER A 3 -21.93 -76.46 15.20
C SER A 3 -20.95 -75.72 14.32
N ASP A 4 -20.61 -76.25 13.16
CA ASP A 4 -19.67 -75.65 12.21
C ASP A 4 -20.24 -74.43 11.51
N ALA A 5 -21.51 -74.39 11.18
CA ALA A 5 -22.20 -73.27 10.57
C ALA A 5 -22.26 -72.01 11.52
N LYS A 6 -22.38 -72.25 12.83
CA LYS A 6 -22.49 -71.22 13.83
C LYS A 6 -21.10 -70.58 14.06
N ASN A 7 -20.03 -71.37 14.07
CA ASN A 7 -18.65 -70.89 14.27
C ASN A 7 -18.17 -70.06 13.07
N ASN A 8 -18.57 -70.44 11.87
CA ASN A 8 -18.25 -69.72 10.61
C ASN A 8 -18.93 -68.32 10.53
N ARG A 9 -20.14 -68.20 11.10
CA ARG A 9 -20.88 -66.92 11.18
C ARG A 9 -20.21 -65.92 12.13
N TYR A 10 -19.70 -66.40 13.26
CA TYR A 10 -18.93 -65.53 14.18
C TYR A 10 -17.59 -65.12 13.62
N GLY A 11 -16.89 -65.98 12.89
CA GLY A 11 -15.65 -65.62 12.18
C GLY A 11 -15.86 -64.55 11.13
N LEU A 12 -16.93 -64.65 10.31
CA LEU A 12 -17.28 -63.59 9.32
C LEU A 12 -17.64 -62.26 9.97
N SER A 13 -18.37 -62.27 11.08
CA SER A 13 -18.72 -61.05 11.82
C SER A 13 -17.47 -60.35 12.41
N ILE A 14 -16.52 -61.09 12.94
CA ILE A 14 -15.27 -60.56 13.48
C ILE A 14 -14.43 -59.90 12.37
N ILE A 15 -14.32 -60.56 11.21
CA ILE A 15 -13.60 -60.01 10.06
C ILE A 15 -14.25 -58.70 9.58
N ALA A 16 -15.58 -58.66 9.53
CA ALA A 16 -16.31 -57.44 9.14
C ALA A 16 -16.06 -56.28 10.11
N VAL A 17 -16.09 -56.55 11.44
CA VAL A 17 -15.79 -55.51 12.46
C VAL A 17 -14.36 -55.02 12.36
N ILE A 18 -13.38 -55.91 12.17
CA ILE A 18 -11.98 -55.50 11.99
C ILE A 18 -11.81 -54.63 10.75
N SER A 19 -12.45 -55.02 9.63
CA SER A 19 -12.38 -54.24 8.39
C SER A 19 -12.94 -52.82 8.54
N ILE A 20 -14.09 -52.68 9.20
CA ILE A 20 -14.67 -51.38 9.51
C ILE A 20 -13.76 -50.55 10.38
N LEU A 21 -13.14 -51.15 11.37
CA LEU A 21 -12.22 -50.47 12.30
C LEU A 21 -10.96 -49.96 11.57
N VAL A 22 -10.39 -50.75 10.67
CA VAL A 22 -9.25 -50.35 9.84
C VAL A 22 -9.61 -49.21 8.90
N ILE A 23 -10.78 -49.24 8.26
CA ILE A 23 -11.26 -48.18 7.37
C ILE A 23 -11.48 -46.87 8.15
N THR A 24 -12.11 -46.94 9.34
CA THR A 24 -12.32 -45.74 10.17
C THR A 24 -11.02 -45.12 10.64
N ILE A 25 -10.05 -45.90 11.08
CA ILE A 25 -8.72 -45.41 11.48
C ILE A 25 -8.02 -44.80 10.29
N SER A 26 -8.02 -45.43 9.13
CA SER A 26 -7.40 -44.90 7.91
C SER A 26 -8.03 -43.57 7.49
N CYS A 27 -9.38 -43.44 7.58
CA CYS A 27 -10.10 -42.23 7.26
C CYS A 27 -9.76 -41.08 8.21
N LEU A 28 -9.61 -41.36 9.52
CA LEU A 28 -9.20 -40.37 10.50
C LEU A 28 -7.76 -39.87 10.29
N ILE A 29 -6.82 -40.78 10.00
CA ILE A 29 -5.43 -40.42 9.71
C ILE A 29 -5.36 -39.60 8.43
N TYR A 30 -6.07 -39.97 7.38
CA TYR A 30 -6.10 -39.26 6.12
C TYR A 30 -6.69 -37.85 6.29
N GLY A 31 -7.85 -37.73 6.95
CA GLY A 31 -8.51 -36.47 7.24
C GLY A 31 -7.65 -35.51 8.07
N SER A 32 -6.95 -36.03 9.07
CA SER A 32 -6.02 -35.23 9.90
C SER A 32 -4.82 -34.72 9.10
N ARG A 33 -4.24 -35.53 8.22
CA ARG A 33 -3.15 -35.11 7.32
C ARG A 33 -3.62 -34.08 6.29
N LEU A 34 -4.81 -34.27 5.71
CA LEU A 34 -5.37 -33.34 4.73
C LEU A 34 -5.56 -31.94 5.33
N ASN A 35 -6.16 -31.87 6.53
CA ASN A 35 -6.39 -30.60 7.21
C ASN A 35 -5.09 -29.85 7.55
N LYS A 36 -4.04 -30.60 7.93
CA LYS A 36 -2.75 -29.99 8.22
C LYS A 36 -2.07 -29.44 6.96
N THR A 37 -2.04 -30.23 5.87
CA THR A 37 -1.43 -29.82 4.60
C THR A 37 -2.17 -28.62 3.98
N LEU A 38 -3.50 -28.65 3.96
CA LEU A 38 -4.31 -27.53 3.45
C LEU A 38 -4.10 -26.25 4.27
N GLY A 39 -3.97 -26.35 5.59
CA GLY A 39 -3.71 -25.21 6.46
C GLY A 39 -2.33 -24.59 6.20
N GLU A 40 -1.31 -25.40 6.05
CA GLU A 40 0.06 -24.94 5.79
C GLU A 40 0.18 -24.30 4.38
N GLU A 41 -0.36 -24.93 3.35
CA GLU A 41 -0.36 -24.39 1.98
C GLU A 41 -1.16 -23.08 1.88
N THR A 42 -2.32 -23.00 2.55
CA THR A 42 -3.13 -21.77 2.56
C THR A 42 -2.39 -20.61 3.22
N ASN A 43 -1.74 -20.86 4.35
CA ASN A 43 -0.97 -19.83 5.05
C ASN A 43 0.25 -19.37 4.24
N GLN A 44 0.96 -20.27 3.57
CA GLN A 44 2.06 -19.92 2.67
C GLN A 44 1.57 -19.08 1.49
N TYR A 45 0.48 -19.48 0.86
CA TYR A 45 -0.12 -18.75 -0.25
C TYR A 45 -0.57 -17.34 0.15
N LEU A 46 -1.24 -17.20 1.30
CA LEU A 46 -1.64 -15.90 1.84
C LEU A 46 -0.45 -15.01 2.17
N SER A 47 0.62 -15.59 2.74
CA SER A 47 1.86 -14.86 3.03
C SER A 47 2.56 -14.40 1.75
N GLU A 48 2.58 -15.22 0.72
CA GLU A 48 3.15 -14.86 -0.57
C GLU A 48 2.39 -13.74 -1.26
N ILE A 49 1.05 -13.80 -1.29
CA ILE A 49 0.20 -12.72 -1.80
C ILE A 49 0.42 -11.43 -1.03
N ALA A 50 0.49 -11.50 0.30
CA ALA A 50 0.75 -10.34 1.13
C ALA A 50 2.11 -9.71 0.80
N ASN A 51 3.16 -10.52 0.68
CA ASN A 51 4.50 -10.06 0.32
C ASN A 51 4.56 -9.46 -1.10
N GLN A 52 3.88 -10.07 -2.06
CA GLN A 52 3.79 -9.53 -3.42
C GLN A 52 3.07 -8.18 -3.41
N SER A 53 1.97 -8.03 -2.66
CA SER A 53 1.23 -6.78 -2.52
C SER A 53 2.08 -5.68 -1.91
N VAL A 54 2.85 -5.99 -0.85
CA VAL A 54 3.80 -5.05 -0.23
C VAL A 54 4.87 -4.62 -1.24
N ASN A 55 5.41 -5.53 -2.03
CA ASN A 55 6.42 -5.22 -3.03
C ASN A 55 5.88 -4.32 -4.16
N VAL A 56 4.64 -4.55 -4.60
CA VAL A 56 3.97 -3.70 -5.59
C VAL A 56 3.79 -2.29 -5.03
N LEU A 57 3.29 -2.15 -3.79
CA LEU A 57 3.13 -0.86 -3.12
C LEU A 57 4.47 -0.12 -2.97
N LYS A 58 5.53 -0.82 -2.54
CA LYS A 58 6.88 -0.22 -2.45
C LYS A 58 7.39 0.28 -3.81
N LYS A 59 7.17 -0.47 -4.87
CA LYS A 59 7.55 -0.04 -6.23
C LYS A 59 6.78 1.19 -6.67
N GLN A 60 5.47 1.25 -6.38
CA GLN A 60 4.64 2.41 -6.69
C GLN A 60 5.13 3.64 -5.92
N ILE A 61 5.29 3.55 -4.60
CA ILE A 61 5.80 4.63 -3.76
C ILE A 61 7.14 5.15 -4.25
N ASN A 62 8.08 4.26 -4.56
CA ASN A 62 9.38 4.65 -5.09
C ASN A 62 9.28 5.30 -6.48
N GLY A 63 8.34 4.85 -7.31
CA GLY A 63 8.06 5.48 -8.61
C GLY A 63 7.53 6.89 -8.45
N ASP A 64 6.60 7.09 -7.53
CA ASP A 64 5.99 8.39 -7.22
C ASP A 64 7.05 9.39 -6.70
N ILE A 65 7.92 8.94 -5.79
CA ILE A 65 9.03 9.76 -5.30
C ILE A 65 9.97 10.16 -6.44
N LYS A 66 10.41 9.20 -7.24
CA LYS A 66 11.31 9.47 -8.38
C LYS A 66 10.70 10.44 -9.39
N LEU A 67 9.40 10.38 -9.60
CA LEU A 67 8.70 11.34 -10.44
C LEU A 67 8.81 12.76 -9.84
N LEU A 68 8.53 12.92 -8.55
CA LEU A 68 8.61 14.21 -7.86
C LEU A 68 10.04 14.74 -7.81
N GLU A 69 11.03 13.89 -7.56
CA GLU A 69 12.46 14.25 -7.61
C GLU A 69 12.88 14.70 -9.02
N SER A 70 12.42 14.00 -10.06
CA SER A 70 12.72 14.40 -11.44
C SER A 70 12.11 15.76 -11.79
N ILE A 71 10.91 16.06 -11.30
CA ILE A 71 10.27 17.37 -11.45
C ILE A 71 11.05 18.42 -10.68
N SER A 72 11.51 18.12 -9.45
CA SER A 72 12.32 19.04 -8.64
C SER A 72 13.61 19.41 -9.36
N ILE A 73 14.33 18.42 -9.90
CA ILE A 73 15.56 18.64 -10.69
C ILE A 73 15.28 19.48 -11.94
N PHE A 74 14.14 19.24 -12.61
CA PHE A 74 13.77 20.04 -13.78
C PHE A 74 13.53 21.51 -13.39
N ILE A 75 12.83 21.78 -12.29
CA ILE A 75 12.58 23.14 -11.79
C ILE A 75 13.87 23.81 -11.33
N GLU A 76 14.81 23.06 -10.73
CA GLU A 76 16.13 23.57 -10.35
C GLU A 76 16.89 24.13 -11.55
N GLY A 77 16.76 23.51 -12.73
CA GLY A 77 17.38 23.94 -13.97
C GLY A 77 16.74 25.18 -14.64
N GLU A 78 15.54 25.58 -14.22
CA GLU A 78 14.87 26.75 -14.76
C GLU A 78 15.55 28.06 -14.31
N GLU A 79 15.57 29.08 -15.17
CA GLU A 79 16.21 30.36 -14.86
C GLU A 79 15.49 31.13 -13.74
N SER A 80 14.15 31.04 -13.69
CA SER A 80 13.33 31.72 -12.70
C SER A 80 12.52 30.74 -11.83
N PHE A 81 12.47 30.99 -10.54
CA PHE A 81 11.63 30.28 -9.59
C PHE A 81 10.27 30.99 -9.45
N GLU A 82 9.46 30.93 -10.51
CA GLU A 82 8.12 31.51 -10.53
C GLU A 82 7.04 30.47 -10.28
N VAL A 83 6.12 30.76 -9.36
CA VAL A 83 5.03 29.84 -8.95
C VAL A 83 4.19 29.39 -10.15
N ASP A 84 3.84 30.32 -11.04
CA ASP A 84 2.98 30.02 -12.20
C ASP A 84 3.65 29.06 -13.19
N ASN A 85 4.97 29.21 -13.40
CA ASN A 85 5.75 28.30 -14.21
C ASN A 85 5.79 26.90 -13.57
N ILE A 86 6.11 26.84 -12.29
CA ILE A 86 6.12 25.57 -11.52
C ILE A 86 4.75 24.89 -11.58
N LEU A 87 3.66 25.62 -11.35
CA LEU A 87 2.31 25.07 -11.41
C LEU A 87 1.96 24.56 -12.80
N SER A 88 2.43 25.23 -13.87
CA SER A 88 2.21 24.77 -15.25
C SER A 88 2.87 23.42 -15.52
N ILE A 89 4.07 23.20 -14.98
CA ILE A 89 4.81 21.93 -15.04
C ILE A 89 4.04 20.87 -14.27
N LEU A 90 3.67 21.17 -13.02
CA LEU A 90 2.94 20.24 -12.16
C LEU A 90 1.58 19.84 -12.73
N LYS A 91 0.83 20.78 -13.33
CA LYS A 91 -0.45 20.50 -14.00
C LYS A 91 -0.30 19.49 -15.13
N ARG A 92 0.74 19.62 -15.96
CA ARG A 92 1.01 18.66 -17.05
C ARG A 92 1.33 17.27 -16.52
N GLN A 93 2.06 17.18 -15.42
CA GLN A 93 2.41 15.92 -14.81
C GLN A 93 1.23 15.29 -14.05
N ALA A 94 0.38 16.10 -13.41
CA ALA A 94 -0.79 15.62 -12.69
C ALA A 94 -1.78 14.84 -13.61
N ILE A 95 -1.93 15.27 -14.87
CA ILE A 95 -2.82 14.60 -15.84
C ILE A 95 -2.42 13.14 -16.09
N ASN A 96 -1.12 12.85 -16.07
CA ASN A 96 -0.56 11.52 -16.37
C ASN A 96 -0.14 10.74 -15.11
N SER A 97 -0.44 11.27 -13.94
CA SER A 97 -0.10 10.64 -12.66
C SER A 97 -1.32 10.11 -11.94
N SER A 98 -1.10 9.28 -10.91
CA SER A 98 -2.14 8.79 -10.00
C SER A 98 -2.39 9.73 -8.82
N PHE A 99 -1.73 10.90 -8.80
CA PHE A 99 -1.93 11.87 -7.73
C PHE A 99 -3.28 12.56 -7.81
N LYS A 100 -3.92 12.69 -6.66
CA LYS A 100 -5.16 13.45 -6.51
C LYS A 100 -4.91 14.95 -6.73
N ARG A 101 -3.80 15.46 -6.20
CA ARG A 101 -3.40 16.87 -6.25
C ARG A 101 -1.89 16.97 -6.20
N MET A 102 -1.35 17.95 -6.88
CA MET A 102 0.04 18.36 -6.77
C MET A 102 0.11 19.85 -6.43
N GLY A 103 1.24 20.29 -5.89
CA GLY A 103 1.44 21.71 -5.61
C GLY A 103 2.86 22.02 -5.22
N VAL A 104 3.12 23.31 -5.02
CA VAL A 104 4.39 23.86 -4.54
C VAL A 104 4.15 24.65 -3.27
N ILE A 105 5.04 24.51 -2.29
CA ILE A 105 5.05 25.28 -1.05
C ILE A 105 6.27 26.17 -1.07
N LEU A 106 6.06 27.47 -0.92
CA LEU A 106 7.13 28.46 -0.82
C LEU A 106 7.80 28.42 0.58
N PRO A 107 9.01 29.00 0.75
CA PRO A 107 9.71 29.00 2.03
C PRO A 107 8.94 29.62 3.19
N ASN A 108 8.00 30.52 2.91
CA ASN A 108 7.11 31.11 3.91
C ASN A 108 5.94 30.20 4.33
N GLY A 109 5.83 28.99 3.76
CA GLY A 109 4.76 28.03 4.03
C GLY A 109 3.52 28.18 3.17
N THR A 110 3.44 29.19 2.29
CA THR A 110 2.32 29.35 1.36
C THR A 110 2.36 28.25 0.30
N ALA A 111 1.32 27.45 0.24
CA ALA A 111 1.14 26.36 -0.72
C ALA A 111 0.21 26.79 -1.85
N TYR A 112 0.61 26.50 -3.08
CA TYR A 112 -0.16 26.70 -4.30
C TYR A 112 -0.42 25.33 -4.94
N THR A 113 -1.66 25.06 -5.30
CA THR A 113 -2.06 23.74 -5.82
C THR A 113 -2.45 23.78 -7.29
N THR A 114 -2.37 22.62 -7.94
CA THR A 114 -2.74 22.47 -9.36
C THR A 114 -4.22 22.67 -9.62
N ASP A 115 -5.07 22.53 -8.62
CA ASP A 115 -6.52 22.77 -8.64
C ASP A 115 -6.92 24.18 -8.15
N GLY A 116 -5.93 25.06 -7.91
CA GLY A 116 -6.13 26.49 -7.70
C GLY A 116 -6.34 26.92 -6.26
N TYR A 117 -6.17 26.01 -5.27
CA TYR A 117 -6.22 26.41 -3.86
C TYR A 117 -4.90 27.04 -3.41
N ILE A 118 -5.01 27.97 -2.47
CA ILE A 118 -3.88 28.59 -1.79
C ILE A 118 -4.09 28.39 -0.30
N GLU A 119 -3.11 27.78 0.38
CA GLU A 119 -3.22 27.37 1.77
C GLU A 119 -1.93 27.65 2.55
N ASP A 120 -2.04 27.76 3.88
CA ASP A 120 -0.87 27.87 4.77
C ASP A 120 -0.46 26.49 5.31
N PHE A 121 0.68 26.00 4.86
CA PHE A 121 1.27 24.74 5.30
C PHE A 121 2.54 24.95 6.15
N SER A 122 2.80 26.17 6.64
CA SER A 122 4.00 26.51 7.41
C SER A 122 4.21 25.65 8.66
N LYS A 123 3.11 25.11 9.25
CA LYS A 123 3.13 24.27 10.46
C LYS A 123 3.08 22.76 10.17
N ARG A 124 3.13 22.35 8.89
CA ARG A 124 3.04 20.94 8.53
C ARG A 124 4.40 20.25 8.68
N ASP A 125 4.44 19.14 9.40
CA ASP A 125 5.68 18.39 9.66
C ASP A 125 6.42 17.99 8.37
N TYR A 126 5.67 17.56 7.34
CA TYR A 126 6.28 17.20 6.07
C TYR A 126 6.92 18.39 5.35
N PHE A 127 6.33 19.59 5.46
CA PHE A 127 6.92 20.82 4.92
C PHE A 127 8.20 21.17 5.67
N LEU A 128 8.16 21.21 7.01
CA LEU A 128 9.31 21.57 7.83
C LEU A 128 10.51 20.65 7.59
N LYS A 129 10.27 19.35 7.46
CA LYS A 129 11.31 18.36 7.14
C LYS A 129 11.83 18.52 5.72
N SER A 130 10.96 18.74 4.75
CA SER A 130 11.39 18.93 3.36
C SER A 130 12.16 20.24 3.16
N MET A 131 11.88 21.28 3.93
CA MET A 131 12.72 22.49 3.97
C MET A 131 14.12 22.24 4.56
N GLN A 132 14.31 21.12 5.29
CA GLN A 132 15.62 20.64 5.76
C GLN A 132 16.31 19.71 4.75
N GLY A 133 15.72 19.51 3.58
CA GLY A 133 16.26 18.67 2.52
C GLY A 133 15.79 17.21 2.55
N GLU A 134 14.84 16.86 3.41
CA GLU A 134 14.32 15.48 3.49
C GLU A 134 13.19 15.25 2.48
N VAL A 135 13.21 14.08 1.85
CA VAL A 135 12.05 13.54 1.14
C VAL A 135 11.13 12.89 2.15
N VAL A 136 9.88 13.32 2.22
CA VAL A 136 8.93 12.87 3.24
C VAL A 136 7.70 12.22 2.62
N ILE A 137 7.31 11.09 3.18
CA ILE A 137 6.02 10.44 2.91
C ILE A 137 5.27 10.38 4.23
N THR A 138 4.05 10.90 4.23
CA THR A 138 3.22 10.84 5.43
C THR A 138 2.40 9.56 5.45
N GLY A 139 2.02 9.14 6.66
CA GLY A 139 0.88 8.25 6.83
C GLY A 139 -0.45 8.96 6.48
N LYS A 140 -1.54 8.32 6.86
CA LYS A 140 -2.90 8.83 6.63
C LYS A 140 -3.11 10.17 7.33
N LEU A 141 -3.36 11.22 6.54
CA LEU A 141 -3.71 12.57 7.02
C LEU A 141 -5.11 12.94 6.56
N LYS A 142 -5.77 13.83 7.31
CA LYS A 142 -7.02 14.45 6.86
C LYS A 142 -6.72 15.46 5.74
N ASP A 143 -7.48 15.38 4.63
CA ASP A 143 -7.39 16.37 3.56
C ASP A 143 -8.04 17.68 4.02
N VAL A 144 -7.24 18.71 4.24
CA VAL A 144 -7.71 20.01 4.74
C VAL A 144 -8.23 20.93 3.63
N ILE A 145 -7.93 20.62 2.37
CA ILE A 145 -8.33 21.40 1.21
C ILE A 145 -9.76 21.02 0.78
N GLU A 146 -10.12 19.74 0.89
CA GLU A 146 -11.48 19.26 0.72
C GLU A 146 -12.23 19.22 2.06
N ASP A 147 -12.40 20.38 2.70
CA ASP A 147 -13.27 20.50 3.87
C ASP A 147 -14.73 20.63 3.43
N ASP A 148 -15.16 19.74 2.54
CA ASP A 148 -16.58 19.51 2.36
C ASP A 148 -17.05 18.71 3.56
N LYS A 149 -17.90 19.32 4.38
CA LYS A 149 -18.35 18.92 5.72
C LYS A 149 -18.90 17.50 5.84
N ASN A 150 -18.83 16.71 4.76
CA ASN A 150 -19.36 15.33 4.67
C ASN A 150 -18.37 14.27 4.19
N THR A 151 -17.15 14.59 3.75
CA THR A 151 -16.20 13.59 3.31
C THR A 151 -14.99 13.56 4.22
N ASN A 152 -14.89 12.52 5.07
CA ASN A 152 -13.64 12.16 5.77
C ASN A 152 -12.61 11.69 4.74
N SER A 153 -12.22 12.57 3.81
CA SER A 153 -11.22 12.29 2.82
C SER A 153 -9.85 12.26 3.50
N ASN A 154 -9.23 11.10 3.45
CA ASN A 154 -7.87 10.93 3.95
C ASN A 154 -6.90 10.86 2.78
N ILE A 155 -5.72 11.41 2.98
CA ILE A 155 -4.66 11.47 1.98
C ILE A 155 -3.32 11.03 2.58
N ASN A 156 -2.45 10.52 1.72
CA ASN A 156 -1.02 10.46 1.97
C ASN A 156 -0.36 11.60 1.21
N VAL A 157 0.57 12.28 1.83
CA VAL A 157 1.34 13.37 1.21
C VAL A 157 2.76 12.88 0.96
N TYR A 158 3.23 13.14 -0.25
CA TYR A 158 4.62 12.98 -0.68
C TYR A 158 5.18 14.38 -0.83
N SER A 159 6.31 14.67 -0.24
CA SER A 159 6.96 15.98 -0.34
C SER A 159 8.44 15.84 -0.63
N VAL A 160 8.92 16.67 -1.56
CA VAL A 160 10.28 16.66 -2.09
C VAL A 160 10.81 18.10 -2.10
N PRO A 161 12.02 18.36 -1.58
CA PRO A 161 12.62 19.70 -1.63
C PRO A 161 12.94 20.12 -3.07
N ILE A 162 12.83 21.41 -3.35
CA ILE A 162 13.34 22.04 -4.58
C ILE A 162 14.59 22.82 -4.21
N TYR A 163 15.69 22.48 -4.84
CA TYR A 163 16.96 23.18 -4.65
C TYR A 163 17.14 24.27 -5.70
N LYS A 164 17.82 25.34 -5.32
CA LYS A 164 18.38 26.36 -6.20
C LYS A 164 19.62 26.91 -5.50
N ASP A 165 20.73 26.99 -6.22
CA ASP A 165 22.00 27.45 -5.66
C ASP A 165 22.42 26.72 -4.37
N ASN A 166 22.19 25.42 -4.33
CA ASN A 166 22.48 24.54 -3.19
C ASN A 166 21.68 24.82 -1.91
N GLU A 167 20.59 25.59 -2.00
CA GLU A 167 19.66 25.88 -0.92
C GLU A 167 18.25 25.39 -1.27
N VAL A 168 17.46 24.97 -0.27
CA VAL A 168 16.05 24.63 -0.48
C VAL A 168 15.23 25.91 -0.65
N LYS A 169 14.69 26.12 -1.83
CA LYS A 169 13.87 27.31 -2.20
C LYS A 169 12.38 27.03 -2.22
N GLY A 170 11.97 25.81 -1.95
CA GLY A 170 10.56 25.40 -1.87
C GLY A 170 10.42 23.91 -1.76
N VAL A 171 9.17 23.46 -1.74
CA VAL A 171 8.83 22.03 -1.62
C VAL A 171 7.75 21.70 -2.63
N ILE A 172 7.97 20.67 -3.45
CA ILE A 172 6.89 20.04 -4.21
C ILE A 172 6.16 19.07 -3.31
N PHE A 173 4.85 19.08 -3.36
CA PHE A 173 4.05 18.04 -2.73
C PHE A 173 3.04 17.43 -3.68
N ALA A 174 2.70 16.19 -3.43
CA ALA A 174 1.64 15.48 -4.13
C ALA A 174 0.83 14.64 -3.14
N THR A 175 -0.45 14.43 -3.44
CA THR A 175 -1.35 13.70 -2.55
C THR A 175 -1.97 12.52 -3.25
N HIS A 176 -2.06 11.39 -2.54
CA HIS A 176 -2.90 10.26 -2.92
C HIS A 176 -4.11 10.17 -1.99
N SER A 177 -5.29 9.89 -2.56
CA SER A 177 -6.47 9.55 -1.75
C SER A 177 -6.28 8.18 -1.10
N THR A 178 -6.50 8.09 0.20
CA THR A 178 -6.59 6.81 0.91
C THR A 178 -8.05 6.49 1.18
N LYS A 179 -8.52 5.40 0.62
CA LYS A 179 -9.84 4.86 0.93
C LYS A 179 -9.88 4.25 2.32
#